data_f04b359180f84309e24854e08d21b2af
#
_entry.id   f04b359180f84309e24854e08d21b2af
#
_cell.length_a   1.000
_cell.length_b   1.000
_cell.length_c   1.000
_cell.angle_alpha   90.00
_cell.angle_beta   90.00
_cell.angle_gamma   90.00
#
_symmetry.space_group_name_H-M   'P 1'
#
loop_
_entity.id
_entity.type
_entity.pdbx_description
1 polymer ?
#
loop_
_entity_poly.entity_id
_entity_poly.type
_entity_poly.pdbx_seq_one_letter_code
_entity_poly.pdbx_strand_id
1 'polypeptide(L)'
;MQKYILAIDHGTTSTRAVLFDKAANVVEIAQKETTISYPHPGWVEQDANEIWLACLAVMSEVILKSKISPEQVAAIGISNQRETSVLWDALTGLPVSPAIVWQSKQTKSICDGWKKKGYEDIVKAKTGLRIDPYFSASKIRFIFDQNADVYEKAKKGEVLFGTMDSWIVWKLSGSLTHITDVSNASRTLLFNIHTLSWDDELLEMFDIPKCILPEVKPTSYAYCKTAAYHFFGQEVPICCVVGDQQAALFGQGCFGAGGIKNTYGTGGFMLMNTGKRIVESKNGLLSTVAWQIGDQVDYALEGSIFVSGSLMKWLRDQMQLFENTKDTQAMAESVENTNGVYIVPAFVGLGAPYWDDACQASILGLTFGANKNHIVRAALESMAYQSKDVLEAMRQDSQIEITSMKVDGGACANNFLLQFQSDLLQMPVQRFKTNELTALGAAYLAGLSCGYWTKDELGVELSKEFVPEKSKEEMDSLYSNWKKAVKTCQSYK
;
A
#
# COMPACT_ATOMS: atom_id res chain seq x y z
N MET A 1 7.69 34.11 9.14
CA MET A 1 8.18 33.45 7.91
C MET A 1 7.21 32.30 7.61
N GLN A 2 6.76 32.16 6.37
CA GLN A 2 5.88 31.07 5.96
C GLN A 2 6.60 29.74 6.14
N LYS A 3 5.90 28.73 6.68
CA LYS A 3 6.43 27.38 6.91
C LYS A 3 5.78 26.39 5.95
N TYR A 4 6.42 25.24 5.77
CA TYR A 4 5.98 24.17 4.88
C TYR A 4 6.18 22.81 5.55
N ILE A 5 5.44 21.79 5.10
CA ILE A 5 5.70 20.40 5.46
C ILE A 5 6.26 19.69 4.22
N LEU A 6 7.35 18.97 4.41
CA LEU A 6 7.96 18.11 3.39
C LEU A 6 7.48 16.67 3.62
N ALA A 7 6.85 16.07 2.62
CA ALA A 7 6.55 14.64 2.62
C ALA A 7 7.51 13.88 1.71
N ILE A 8 8.08 12.78 2.21
CA ILE A 8 8.79 11.78 1.42
C ILE A 8 7.82 10.62 1.21
N ASP A 9 7.53 10.30 -0.04
CA ASP A 9 6.69 9.16 -0.40
C ASP A 9 7.53 8.16 -1.20
N HIS A 10 7.94 7.07 -0.54
CA HIS A 10 8.75 6.02 -1.15
C HIS A 10 7.86 4.85 -1.56
N GLY A 11 7.44 4.82 -2.82
CA GLY A 11 6.75 3.70 -3.43
C GLY A 11 7.70 2.63 -3.97
N THR A 12 7.14 1.59 -4.58
CA THR A 12 7.94 0.46 -5.11
C THR A 12 8.82 0.86 -6.29
N THR A 13 8.33 1.73 -7.17
CA THR A 13 9.01 2.08 -8.43
C THR A 13 9.68 3.45 -8.40
N SER A 14 9.38 4.28 -7.42
CA SER A 14 9.92 5.63 -7.33
C SER A 14 9.84 6.19 -5.92
N THR A 15 10.72 7.15 -5.65
CA THR A 15 10.68 7.99 -4.46
C THR A 15 10.28 9.40 -4.87
N ARG A 16 9.37 10.01 -4.11
CA ARG A 16 8.92 11.40 -4.30
C ARG A 16 9.20 12.23 -3.05
N ALA A 17 9.47 13.51 -3.25
CA ALA A 17 9.41 14.53 -2.22
C ALA A 17 8.38 15.57 -2.65
N VAL A 18 7.40 15.84 -1.78
CA VAL A 18 6.30 16.78 -2.03
C VAL A 18 6.29 17.84 -0.93
N LEU A 19 6.33 19.09 -1.32
CA LEU A 19 6.29 20.22 -0.42
C LEU A 19 4.88 20.79 -0.35
N PHE A 20 4.32 20.88 0.87
CA PHE A 20 2.97 21.39 1.12
C PHE A 20 2.99 22.71 1.88
N ASP A 21 2.14 23.67 1.46
CA ASP A 21 1.86 24.90 2.20
C ASP A 21 0.80 24.70 3.30
N LYS A 22 0.50 25.78 4.04
CA LYS A 22 -0.51 25.75 5.13
C LYS A 22 -1.93 25.42 4.65
N ALA A 23 -2.24 25.70 3.39
CA ALA A 23 -3.52 25.36 2.77
C ALA A 23 -3.54 23.97 2.15
N ALA A 24 -2.50 23.16 2.41
CA ALA A 24 -2.30 21.81 1.86
C ALA A 24 -2.17 21.77 0.32
N ASN A 25 -1.83 22.90 -0.31
CA ASN A 25 -1.51 22.91 -1.72
C ASN A 25 -0.11 22.35 -1.93
N VAL A 26 0.07 21.63 -3.04
CA VAL A 26 1.37 21.20 -3.51
C VAL A 26 2.13 22.43 -4.04
N VAL A 27 3.25 22.75 -3.43
CA VAL A 27 4.14 23.85 -3.83
C VAL A 27 5.14 23.39 -4.87
N GLU A 28 5.73 22.21 -4.66
CA GLU A 28 6.72 21.62 -5.56
C GLU A 28 6.78 20.10 -5.36
N ILE A 29 7.17 19.39 -6.43
CA ILE A 29 7.37 17.93 -6.44
C ILE A 29 8.72 17.62 -7.09
N ALA A 30 9.44 16.70 -6.46
CA ALA A 30 10.58 16.03 -7.09
C ALA A 30 10.37 14.52 -7.04
N GLN A 31 10.72 13.82 -8.11
CA GLN A 31 10.56 12.36 -8.19
C GLN A 31 11.79 11.73 -8.84
N LYS A 32 12.19 10.57 -8.32
CA LYS A 32 13.22 9.72 -8.89
C LYS A 32 12.77 8.28 -8.93
N GLU A 33 12.92 7.62 -10.08
CA GLU A 33 12.68 6.18 -10.20
C GLU A 33 13.74 5.40 -9.45
N THR A 34 13.37 4.23 -8.96
CA THR A 34 14.25 3.26 -8.28
C THR A 34 14.24 1.94 -9.05
N THR A 35 15.40 1.30 -9.12
CA THR A 35 15.58 0.06 -9.86
C THR A 35 14.97 -1.12 -9.09
N ILE A 36 14.26 -1.99 -9.83
CA ILE A 36 13.78 -3.27 -9.32
C ILE A 36 14.55 -4.39 -10.03
N SER A 37 15.10 -5.31 -9.28
CA SER A 37 15.82 -6.48 -9.76
C SER A 37 14.96 -7.75 -9.67
N TYR A 38 15.09 -8.61 -10.67
CA TYR A 38 14.40 -9.90 -10.76
C TYR A 38 15.44 -11.04 -10.95
N PRO A 39 16.27 -11.36 -9.92
CA PRO A 39 17.41 -12.26 -10.07
C PRO A 39 17.00 -13.70 -10.39
N HIS A 40 15.81 -14.13 -9.97
CA HIS A 40 15.23 -15.42 -10.26
C HIS A 40 13.72 -15.31 -10.50
N PRO A 41 13.07 -16.31 -11.13
CA PRO A 41 11.62 -16.34 -11.31
C PRO A 41 10.87 -16.15 -9.98
N GLY A 42 10.04 -15.11 -9.90
CA GLY A 42 9.27 -14.77 -8.70
C GLY A 42 10.05 -14.04 -7.60
N TRP A 43 11.35 -13.79 -7.75
CA TRP A 43 12.13 -12.96 -6.85
C TRP A 43 12.06 -11.51 -7.25
N VAL A 44 11.94 -10.63 -6.26
CA VAL A 44 11.89 -9.18 -6.46
C VAL A 44 12.71 -8.52 -5.37
N GLU A 45 13.73 -7.78 -5.79
CA GLU A 45 14.73 -7.18 -4.91
C GLU A 45 15.02 -5.73 -5.31
N GLN A 46 15.49 -4.94 -4.35
CA GLN A 46 15.95 -3.56 -4.55
C GLN A 46 17.25 -3.31 -3.79
N ASP A 47 18.04 -2.35 -4.26
CA ASP A 47 19.19 -1.85 -3.52
C ASP A 47 18.74 -0.76 -2.53
N ALA A 48 18.86 -1.06 -1.23
CA ALA A 48 18.51 -0.12 -0.18
C ALA A 48 19.36 1.17 -0.19
N ASN A 49 20.60 1.12 -0.69
CA ASN A 49 21.45 2.31 -0.84
C ASN A 49 20.98 3.18 -2.01
N GLU A 50 20.53 2.59 -3.14
CA GLU A 50 19.93 3.35 -4.23
C GLU A 50 18.68 4.10 -3.74
N ILE A 51 17.82 3.43 -2.96
CA ILE A 51 16.63 4.05 -2.36
C ILE A 51 17.02 5.22 -1.46
N TRP A 52 18.03 5.06 -0.61
CA TRP A 52 18.54 6.14 0.22
C TRP A 52 19.02 7.34 -0.59
N LEU A 53 19.82 7.08 -1.63
CA LEU A 53 20.31 8.14 -2.52
C LEU A 53 19.17 8.83 -3.28
N ALA A 54 18.14 8.07 -3.67
CA ALA A 54 16.94 8.65 -4.26
C ALA A 54 16.21 9.58 -3.29
N CYS A 55 16.05 9.19 -2.01
CA CYS A 55 15.47 10.06 -0.97
C CYS A 55 16.25 11.38 -0.83
N LEU A 56 17.58 11.32 -0.72
CA LEU A 56 18.42 12.52 -0.63
C LEU A 56 18.26 13.42 -1.87
N ALA A 57 18.27 12.81 -3.05
CA ALA A 57 18.16 13.56 -4.31
C ALA A 57 16.83 14.29 -4.41
N VAL A 58 15.69 13.63 -4.14
CA VAL A 58 14.36 14.28 -4.26
C VAL A 58 14.13 15.33 -3.17
N MET A 59 14.64 15.11 -1.94
CA MET A 59 14.60 16.14 -0.89
C MET A 59 15.38 17.40 -1.29
N SER A 60 16.59 17.22 -1.83
CA SER A 60 17.41 18.33 -2.27
C SER A 60 16.78 19.06 -3.46
N GLU A 61 16.29 18.30 -4.43
CA GLU A 61 15.68 18.84 -5.65
C GLU A 61 14.42 19.66 -5.37
N VAL A 62 13.53 19.19 -4.49
CA VAL A 62 12.28 19.88 -4.14
C VAL A 62 12.55 21.22 -3.46
N ILE A 63 13.55 21.30 -2.58
CA ILE A 63 13.96 22.55 -1.91
C ILE A 63 14.56 23.53 -2.92
N LEU A 64 15.45 23.06 -3.79
CA LEU A 64 16.07 23.92 -4.81
C LEU A 64 15.05 24.45 -5.83
N LYS A 65 14.12 23.62 -6.30
CA LYS A 65 13.08 24.02 -7.26
C LYS A 65 12.05 24.98 -6.65
N SER A 66 11.64 24.74 -5.42
CA SER A 66 10.66 25.60 -4.73
C SER A 66 11.21 26.98 -4.35
N LYS A 67 12.56 27.14 -4.34
CA LYS A 67 13.27 28.38 -3.96
C LYS A 67 12.96 28.84 -2.53
N ILE A 68 12.51 27.95 -1.67
CA ILE A 68 12.34 28.25 -0.24
C ILE A 68 13.67 28.11 0.49
N SER A 69 13.81 28.77 1.65
CA SER A 69 14.91 28.48 2.57
C SER A 69 14.66 27.13 3.29
N PRO A 70 15.66 26.26 3.44
CA PRO A 70 15.53 25.00 4.19
C PRO A 70 14.97 25.18 5.60
N GLU A 71 15.21 26.32 6.25
CA GLU A 71 14.68 26.71 7.56
C GLU A 71 13.15 26.89 7.57
N GLN A 72 12.52 27.01 6.41
CA GLN A 72 11.08 27.12 6.28
C GLN A 72 10.38 25.75 6.35
N VAL A 73 11.11 24.64 6.27
CA VAL A 73 10.56 23.30 6.47
C VAL A 73 10.34 23.08 7.98
N ALA A 74 9.06 22.97 8.37
CA ALA A 74 8.68 22.81 9.78
C ALA A 74 8.87 21.38 10.26
N ALA A 75 8.57 20.39 9.40
CA ALA A 75 8.72 18.98 9.69
C ALA A 75 8.77 18.14 8.39
N ILE A 76 9.25 16.91 8.54
CA ILE A 76 9.23 15.86 7.51
C ILE A 76 8.23 14.78 7.94
N GLY A 77 7.37 14.35 6.99
CA GLY A 77 6.58 13.12 7.06
C GLY A 77 7.11 12.10 6.07
N ILE A 78 7.15 10.83 6.46
CA ILE A 78 7.65 9.73 5.62
C ILE A 78 6.55 8.72 5.40
N SER A 79 6.22 8.45 4.14
CA SER A 79 5.40 7.34 3.68
C SER A 79 6.27 6.37 2.89
N ASN A 80 6.00 5.07 3.00
CA ASN A 80 6.82 4.04 2.37
C ASN A 80 6.01 2.83 1.92
N GLN A 81 6.52 2.15 0.86
CA GLN A 81 6.08 0.79 0.54
C GLN A 81 6.26 -0.11 1.77
N ARG A 82 5.21 -0.83 2.12
CA ARG A 82 5.20 -1.65 3.35
C ARG A 82 5.91 -2.99 3.11
N GLU A 83 6.17 -3.72 4.17
CA GLU A 83 6.66 -5.12 4.23
C GLU A 83 8.03 -5.36 3.60
N THR A 84 8.52 -4.49 2.71
CA THR A 84 9.85 -4.61 2.12
C THR A 84 10.89 -4.57 3.21
N SER A 85 11.74 -5.61 3.26
CA SER A 85 12.62 -5.90 4.40
C SER A 85 14.07 -5.57 4.08
N VAL A 86 14.71 -4.81 4.95
CA VAL A 86 16.13 -4.46 4.90
C VAL A 86 16.80 -4.96 6.17
N LEU A 87 17.94 -5.65 6.03
CA LEU A 87 18.84 -5.96 7.12
C LEU A 87 20.18 -5.27 6.84
N TRP A 88 20.75 -4.64 7.88
CA TRP A 88 22.03 -3.94 7.74
C TRP A 88 22.92 -4.13 8.98
N ASP A 89 24.22 -4.05 8.77
CA ASP A 89 25.21 -4.08 9.83
C ASP A 89 25.12 -2.78 10.66
N ALA A 90 24.95 -2.92 11.98
CA ALA A 90 24.71 -1.80 12.88
C ALA A 90 25.89 -0.82 12.98
N LEU A 91 27.12 -1.30 12.77
CA LEU A 91 28.34 -0.50 12.87
C LEU A 91 28.62 0.28 11.58
N THR A 92 28.55 -0.44 10.44
CA THR A 92 28.91 0.14 9.14
C THR A 92 27.73 0.84 8.45
N GLY A 93 26.48 0.51 8.82
CA GLY A 93 25.27 0.97 8.16
C GLY A 93 25.12 0.46 6.73
N LEU A 94 25.82 -0.63 6.37
CA LEU A 94 25.72 -1.26 5.04
C LEU A 94 24.69 -2.39 5.05
N PRO A 95 23.80 -2.47 4.04
CA PRO A 95 22.91 -3.62 3.89
C PRO A 95 23.69 -4.93 3.79
N VAL A 96 23.23 -5.97 4.48
CA VAL A 96 23.86 -7.31 4.45
C VAL A 96 23.34 -8.15 3.28
N SER A 97 22.26 -7.73 2.64
CA SER A 97 21.66 -8.33 1.45
C SER A 97 20.84 -7.27 0.69
N PRO A 98 20.43 -7.52 -0.56
CA PRO A 98 19.40 -6.73 -1.21
C PRO A 98 18.12 -6.69 -0.36
N ALA A 99 17.38 -5.58 -0.44
CA ALA A 99 16.06 -5.45 0.16
C ALA A 99 15.07 -6.39 -0.55
N ILE A 100 14.40 -7.26 0.21
CA ILE A 100 13.39 -8.17 -0.35
C ILE A 100 12.05 -7.46 -0.40
N VAL A 101 11.56 -7.21 -1.62
CA VAL A 101 10.35 -6.43 -1.88
C VAL A 101 9.09 -7.20 -1.47
N TRP A 102 8.04 -6.49 -1.09
CA TRP A 102 6.75 -7.02 -0.64
C TRP A 102 6.12 -8.03 -1.61
N GLN A 103 6.29 -7.85 -2.91
CA GLN A 103 5.72 -8.72 -3.96
C GLN A 103 6.57 -9.96 -4.29
N SER A 104 7.76 -10.11 -3.66
CA SER A 104 8.64 -11.25 -3.90
C SER A 104 8.05 -12.56 -3.36
N LYS A 105 8.17 -13.63 -4.15
CA LYS A 105 7.71 -14.98 -3.78
C LYS A 105 8.86 -15.88 -3.31
N GLN A 106 10.09 -15.35 -3.16
CA GLN A 106 11.30 -16.15 -2.82
C GLN A 106 11.21 -16.87 -1.47
N THR A 107 10.30 -16.43 -0.57
CA THR A 107 10.14 -17.02 0.76
C THR A 107 8.94 -18.00 0.86
N LYS A 108 8.34 -18.39 -0.28
CA LYS A 108 7.13 -19.24 -0.30
C LYS A 108 7.34 -20.56 0.45
N SER A 109 8.49 -21.23 0.29
CA SER A 109 8.80 -22.50 0.96
C SER A 109 8.85 -22.37 2.48
N ILE A 110 9.33 -21.24 3.01
CA ILE A 110 9.35 -20.94 4.44
C ILE A 110 7.90 -20.79 4.96
N CYS A 111 7.10 -20.01 4.25
CA CYS A 111 5.67 -19.82 4.60
C CYS A 111 4.91 -21.15 4.56
N ASP A 112 5.11 -21.97 3.54
CA ASP A 112 4.48 -23.30 3.43
C ASP A 112 4.94 -24.22 4.59
N GLY A 113 6.21 -24.13 5.01
CA GLY A 113 6.74 -24.83 6.18
C GLY A 113 6.05 -24.39 7.49
N TRP A 114 5.84 -23.09 7.70
CA TRP A 114 5.13 -22.56 8.87
C TRP A 114 3.65 -22.95 8.90
N LYS A 115 2.98 -22.93 7.75
CA LYS A 115 1.59 -23.42 7.62
C LYS A 115 1.48 -24.90 7.97
N LYS A 116 2.41 -25.74 7.51
CA LYS A 116 2.45 -27.19 7.88
C LYS A 116 2.69 -27.43 9.36
N LYS A 117 3.34 -26.51 10.07
CA LYS A 117 3.48 -26.54 11.54
C LYS A 117 2.24 -26.10 12.29
N GLY A 118 1.18 -25.64 11.58
CA GLY A 118 -0.08 -25.20 12.17
C GLY A 118 -0.04 -23.78 12.76
N TYR A 119 0.86 -22.92 12.32
CA TYR A 119 1.05 -21.58 12.89
C TYR A 119 0.01 -20.55 12.42
N GLU A 120 -0.83 -20.87 11.42
CA GLU A 120 -1.73 -19.91 10.76
C GLU A 120 -2.69 -19.23 11.75
N ASP A 121 -3.36 -20.01 12.63
CA ASP A 121 -4.39 -19.49 13.53
C ASP A 121 -3.81 -18.54 14.58
N ILE A 122 -2.66 -18.89 15.18
CA ILE A 122 -2.03 -18.03 16.19
C ILE A 122 -1.49 -16.74 15.58
N VAL A 123 -0.90 -16.84 14.38
CA VAL A 123 -0.42 -15.65 13.63
C VAL A 123 -1.60 -14.74 13.31
N LYS A 124 -2.68 -15.29 12.77
CA LYS A 124 -3.88 -14.52 12.44
C LYS A 124 -4.49 -13.85 13.67
N ALA A 125 -4.63 -14.59 14.76
CA ALA A 125 -5.21 -14.06 16.01
C ALA A 125 -4.40 -12.88 16.57
N LYS A 126 -3.06 -12.94 16.53
CA LYS A 126 -2.20 -11.90 17.10
C LYS A 126 -1.94 -10.72 16.16
N THR A 127 -1.80 -10.99 14.87
CA THR A 127 -1.36 -9.99 13.89
C THR A 127 -2.46 -9.47 12.97
N GLY A 128 -3.58 -10.17 12.87
CA GLY A 128 -4.63 -9.91 11.88
C GLY A 128 -4.25 -10.32 10.44
N LEU A 129 -3.08 -10.94 10.25
CA LEU A 129 -2.50 -11.29 8.96
C LEU A 129 -2.52 -12.80 8.72
N ARG A 130 -2.21 -13.21 7.50
CA ARG A 130 -2.00 -14.61 7.09
C ARG A 130 -0.51 -14.88 6.97
N ILE A 131 -0.10 -16.15 7.05
CA ILE A 131 1.26 -16.53 6.69
C ILE A 131 1.39 -16.48 5.16
N ASP A 132 2.12 -15.49 4.66
CA ASP A 132 2.33 -15.25 3.22
C ASP A 132 3.71 -14.61 2.97
N PRO A 133 4.39 -14.90 1.84
CA PRO A 133 5.63 -14.21 1.44
C PRO A 133 5.52 -12.69 1.37
N TYR A 134 4.31 -12.15 1.28
CA TYR A 134 4.02 -10.72 1.31
C TYR A 134 4.65 -10.03 2.52
N PHE A 135 4.56 -10.64 3.71
CA PHE A 135 4.95 -10.02 4.99
C PHE A 135 6.42 -10.24 5.34
N SER A 136 6.95 -9.43 6.28
CA SER A 136 8.40 -9.31 6.51
C SER A 136 9.06 -10.51 7.16
N ALA A 137 8.40 -11.20 8.10
CA ALA A 137 9.04 -12.26 8.92
C ALA A 137 9.73 -13.33 8.08
N SER A 138 9.07 -13.82 7.01
CA SER A 138 9.64 -14.85 6.14
C SER A 138 10.87 -14.36 5.36
N LYS A 139 10.94 -13.05 5.06
CA LYS A 139 12.08 -12.43 4.38
C LYS A 139 13.29 -12.35 5.30
N ILE A 140 13.08 -11.99 6.57
CA ILE A 140 14.13 -11.99 7.60
C ILE A 140 14.69 -13.41 7.76
N ARG A 141 13.80 -14.41 7.94
CA ARG A 141 14.20 -15.80 8.09
C ARG A 141 14.96 -16.31 6.86
N PHE A 142 14.50 -15.95 5.67
CA PHE A 142 15.19 -16.32 4.42
C PHE A 142 16.63 -15.82 4.40
N ILE A 143 16.87 -14.55 4.76
CA ILE A 143 18.23 -13.97 4.78
C ILE A 143 19.11 -14.72 5.79
N PHE A 144 18.59 -15.08 6.96
CA PHE A 144 19.32 -15.86 7.96
C PHE A 144 19.62 -17.28 7.49
N ASP A 145 18.67 -17.93 6.81
CA ASP A 145 18.87 -19.28 6.24
C ASP A 145 19.93 -19.30 5.13
N GLN A 146 20.07 -18.19 4.38
CA GLN A 146 21.11 -18.06 3.35
C GLN A 146 22.47 -17.69 3.92
N ASN A 147 22.56 -17.11 5.12
CA ASN A 147 23.82 -16.63 5.69
C ASN A 147 23.85 -16.79 7.22
N ALA A 148 24.47 -17.89 7.66
CA ALA A 148 24.61 -18.21 9.08
C ALA A 148 25.41 -17.17 9.86
N ASP A 149 26.42 -16.51 9.24
CA ASP A 149 27.22 -15.45 9.91
C ASP A 149 26.35 -14.22 10.19
N VAL A 150 25.45 -13.86 9.28
CA VAL A 150 24.48 -12.76 9.50
C VAL A 150 23.56 -13.13 10.65
N TYR A 151 23.09 -14.37 10.74
CA TYR A 151 22.25 -14.83 11.84
C TYR A 151 22.98 -14.78 13.20
N GLU A 152 24.24 -15.24 13.25
CA GLU A 152 25.02 -15.16 14.51
C GLU A 152 25.29 -13.70 14.94
N LYS A 153 25.54 -12.80 14.00
CA LYS A 153 25.63 -11.36 14.26
C LYS A 153 24.29 -10.77 14.74
N ALA A 154 23.19 -11.19 14.13
CA ALA A 154 21.85 -10.75 14.51
C ALA A 154 21.51 -11.11 15.97
N LYS A 155 21.87 -12.31 16.42
CA LYS A 155 21.70 -12.71 17.84
C LYS A 155 22.48 -11.85 18.84
N LYS A 156 23.53 -11.19 18.38
CA LYS A 156 24.35 -10.27 19.20
C LYS A 156 23.89 -8.79 19.08
N GLY A 157 22.89 -8.50 18.26
CA GLY A 157 22.45 -7.13 17.98
C GLY A 157 23.40 -6.34 17.06
N GLU A 158 24.31 -7.03 16.36
CA GLU A 158 25.24 -6.42 15.41
C GLU A 158 24.61 -6.20 14.02
N VAL A 159 23.43 -6.78 13.77
CA VAL A 159 22.60 -6.55 12.60
C VAL A 159 21.26 -5.98 13.02
N LEU A 160 20.78 -4.99 12.30
CA LEU A 160 19.47 -4.37 12.50
C LEU A 160 18.53 -4.76 11.37
N PHE A 161 17.24 -4.87 11.68
CA PHE A 161 16.15 -5.04 10.73
C PHE A 161 15.28 -3.79 10.67
N GLY A 162 14.77 -3.48 9.50
CA GLY A 162 13.69 -2.50 9.31
C GLY A 162 12.90 -2.75 8.05
N THR A 163 11.67 -2.23 8.07
CA THR A 163 10.95 -1.88 6.86
C THR A 163 11.55 -0.60 6.28
N MET A 164 11.13 -0.16 5.10
CA MET A 164 11.76 0.97 4.41
C MET A 164 11.78 2.26 5.23
N ASP A 165 10.78 2.50 6.05
CA ASP A 165 10.71 3.62 6.99
C ASP A 165 11.90 3.63 7.96
N SER A 166 12.14 2.50 8.63
CA SER A 166 13.24 2.36 9.59
C SER A 166 14.60 2.62 8.93
N TRP A 167 14.79 2.09 7.71
CA TRP A 167 16.00 2.34 6.92
C TRP A 167 16.18 3.82 6.59
N ILE A 168 15.12 4.47 6.07
CA ILE A 168 15.17 5.89 5.69
C ILE A 168 15.41 6.77 6.94
N VAL A 169 14.72 6.51 8.06
CA VAL A 169 14.93 7.26 9.31
C VAL A 169 16.31 7.03 9.88
N TRP A 170 16.80 5.78 9.89
CA TRP A 170 18.16 5.45 10.30
C TRP A 170 19.19 6.28 9.52
N LYS A 171 19.07 6.31 8.19
CA LYS A 171 20.00 7.08 7.33
C LYS A 171 19.83 8.59 7.56
N LEU A 172 18.60 9.11 7.58
CA LEU A 172 18.34 10.55 7.76
C LEU A 172 18.84 11.08 9.11
N SER A 173 18.73 10.29 10.17
CA SER A 173 19.20 10.66 11.51
C SER A 173 20.73 10.58 11.68
N GLY A 174 21.47 10.19 10.65
CA GLY A 174 22.91 9.95 10.75
C GLY A 174 23.26 8.68 11.52
N SER A 175 22.45 7.64 11.37
CA SER A 175 22.61 6.33 12.01
C SER A 175 22.42 6.34 13.54
N LEU A 176 21.59 7.26 14.03
CA LEU A 176 21.36 7.42 15.49
C LEU A 176 20.01 6.84 15.95
N THR A 177 19.03 6.70 15.05
CA THR A 177 17.65 6.37 15.45
C THR A 177 17.15 5.16 14.71
N HIS A 178 16.89 4.05 15.43
CA HIS A 178 16.36 2.81 14.91
C HIS A 178 14.93 2.62 15.41
N ILE A 179 13.98 3.08 14.61
CA ILE A 179 12.54 3.12 14.95
C ILE A 179 11.68 2.75 13.78
N THR A 180 10.43 2.37 14.06
CA THR A 180 9.34 2.21 13.11
C THR A 180 8.04 2.74 13.74
N ASP A 181 6.96 2.81 12.95
CA ASP A 181 5.64 3.10 13.49
C ASP A 181 4.76 1.85 13.60
N VAL A 182 3.63 1.99 14.31
CA VAL A 182 2.66 0.90 14.50
C VAL A 182 2.05 0.41 13.17
N SER A 183 1.91 1.27 12.15
CA SER A 183 1.34 0.89 10.86
C SER A 183 2.27 -0.02 10.08
N ASN A 184 3.56 0.29 10.01
CA ASN A 184 4.59 -0.55 9.40
C ASN A 184 4.85 -1.82 10.21
N ALA A 185 4.99 -1.70 11.55
CA ALA A 185 5.17 -2.84 12.44
C ALA A 185 4.05 -3.88 12.27
N SER A 186 2.79 -3.44 12.12
CA SER A 186 1.63 -4.32 11.94
C SER A 186 1.68 -5.14 10.64
N ARG A 187 2.64 -4.88 9.73
CA ARG A 187 2.80 -5.61 8.46
C ARG A 187 3.91 -6.65 8.48
N THR A 188 4.51 -6.92 9.62
CA THR A 188 5.73 -7.74 9.71
C THR A 188 5.50 -9.23 10.02
N LEU A 189 4.32 -9.65 10.48
CA LEU A 189 3.99 -10.91 11.15
C LEU A 189 4.65 -11.08 12.54
N LEU A 190 5.30 -10.05 13.07
CA LEU A 190 6.03 -10.09 14.35
C LEU A 190 5.36 -9.22 15.42
N PHE A 191 4.40 -8.40 15.02
CA PHE A 191 3.79 -7.37 15.85
C PHE A 191 2.36 -7.78 16.25
N ASN A 192 2.11 -7.75 17.54
CA ASN A 192 0.78 -8.01 18.09
C ASN A 192 -0.06 -6.72 18.05
N ILE A 193 -1.10 -6.71 17.22
CA ILE A 193 -1.96 -5.53 17.03
C ILE A 193 -2.87 -5.23 18.23
N HIS A 194 -3.02 -6.17 19.18
CA HIS A 194 -3.79 -5.97 20.41
C HIS A 194 -2.96 -5.31 21.51
N THR A 195 -1.68 -5.67 21.63
CA THR A 195 -0.77 -5.14 22.64
C THR A 195 0.09 -3.99 22.13
N LEU A 196 0.08 -3.75 20.81
CA LEU A 196 0.90 -2.76 20.10
C LEU A 196 2.40 -2.90 20.39
N SER A 197 2.88 -4.13 20.39
CA SER A 197 4.27 -4.48 20.70
C SER A 197 4.75 -5.68 19.88
N TRP A 198 6.06 -5.83 19.75
CA TRP A 198 6.66 -7.06 19.23
C TRP A 198 6.25 -8.24 20.11
N ASP A 199 5.81 -9.34 19.50
CA ASP A 199 5.27 -10.51 20.19
C ASP A 199 6.35 -11.58 20.35
N ASP A 200 6.73 -11.87 21.61
CA ASP A 200 7.82 -12.79 21.91
C ASP A 200 7.54 -14.23 21.43
N GLU A 201 6.28 -14.68 21.45
CA GLU A 201 5.90 -16.00 20.96
C GLU A 201 6.06 -16.08 19.41
N LEU A 202 5.66 -15.04 18.67
CA LEU A 202 5.87 -15.01 17.23
C LEU A 202 7.37 -14.95 16.88
N LEU A 203 8.15 -14.22 17.65
CA LEU A 203 9.61 -14.14 17.46
C LEU A 203 10.28 -15.50 17.67
N GLU A 204 9.89 -16.23 18.72
CA GLU A 204 10.36 -17.58 18.98
C GLU A 204 9.91 -18.57 17.89
N MET A 205 8.63 -18.52 17.49
CA MET A 205 8.07 -19.40 16.44
C MET A 205 8.80 -19.25 15.09
N PHE A 206 9.20 -18.03 14.73
CA PHE A 206 9.88 -17.73 13.47
C PHE A 206 11.40 -17.72 13.59
N ASP A 207 11.93 -17.92 14.79
CA ASP A 207 13.37 -17.90 15.11
C ASP A 207 14.03 -16.59 14.65
N ILE A 208 13.47 -15.46 15.14
CA ILE A 208 13.93 -14.10 14.85
C ILE A 208 14.35 -13.41 16.16
N PRO A 209 15.64 -13.00 16.28
CA PRO A 209 16.13 -12.33 17.48
C PRO A 209 15.46 -10.97 17.71
N LYS A 210 14.91 -10.73 18.90
CA LYS A 210 14.23 -9.46 19.24
C LYS A 210 15.15 -8.23 19.18
N CYS A 211 16.44 -8.41 19.45
CA CYS A 211 17.41 -7.30 19.50
C CYS A 211 17.67 -6.64 18.13
N ILE A 212 17.25 -7.25 17.02
CA ILE A 212 17.38 -6.63 15.69
C ILE A 212 16.24 -5.67 15.36
N LEU A 213 15.15 -5.69 16.14
CA LEU A 213 13.91 -4.99 15.81
C LEU A 213 13.96 -3.53 16.23
N PRO A 214 13.37 -2.60 15.43
CA PRO A 214 13.30 -1.19 15.78
C PRO A 214 12.34 -0.93 16.95
N GLU A 215 12.54 0.16 17.66
CA GLU A 215 11.57 0.64 18.62
C GLU A 215 10.30 1.10 17.91
N VAL A 216 9.12 0.69 18.39
CA VAL A 216 7.83 1.05 17.81
C VAL A 216 7.28 2.33 18.43
N LYS A 217 6.87 3.27 17.60
CA LYS A 217 6.31 4.57 18.02
C LYS A 217 4.92 4.79 17.39
N PRO A 218 4.12 5.75 17.93
CA PRO A 218 2.91 6.21 17.24
C PRO A 218 3.23 6.76 15.86
N THR A 219 2.27 6.68 14.93
CA THR A 219 2.42 7.15 13.55
C THR A 219 2.67 8.65 13.44
N SER A 220 1.93 9.44 14.23
CA SER A 220 2.14 10.90 14.37
C SER A 220 2.90 11.15 15.66
N TYR A 221 4.22 11.33 15.54
CA TYR A 221 5.15 11.42 16.67
C TYR A 221 6.43 12.17 16.27
N ALA A 222 7.03 12.91 17.18
CA ALA A 222 8.34 13.55 16.97
C ALA A 222 9.46 12.52 17.17
N TYR A 223 9.84 11.82 16.11
CA TYR A 223 10.76 10.68 16.15
C TYR A 223 12.20 11.09 16.45
N CYS A 224 12.74 11.98 15.63
CA CYS A 224 14.10 12.46 15.68
C CYS A 224 14.24 13.70 14.77
N LYS A 225 15.46 14.16 14.58
CA LYS A 225 15.79 15.16 13.56
C LYS A 225 16.71 14.56 12.50
N THR A 226 16.69 15.14 11.31
CA THR A 226 17.70 14.85 10.29
C THR A 226 19.08 15.26 10.78
N ALA A 227 20.12 14.51 10.39
CA ALA A 227 21.47 15.01 10.51
C ALA A 227 21.64 16.25 9.62
N ALA A 228 22.25 17.31 10.15
CA ALA A 228 22.36 18.60 9.46
C ALA A 228 23.00 18.48 8.06
N TYR A 229 23.98 17.61 7.89
CA TYR A 229 24.65 17.36 6.61
C TYR A 229 23.79 16.66 5.56
N HIS A 230 22.63 16.11 5.95
CA HIS A 230 21.66 15.54 5.02
C HIS A 230 20.59 16.54 4.57
N PHE A 231 20.48 17.69 5.22
CA PHE A 231 19.47 18.70 4.90
C PHE A 231 20.00 20.14 4.95
N PHE A 232 20.89 20.49 4.03
CA PHE A 232 21.41 21.86 3.83
C PHE A 232 21.97 22.52 5.10
N GLY A 233 22.55 21.75 6.01
CA GLY A 233 23.07 22.25 7.29
C GLY A 233 21.99 22.46 8.37
N GLN A 234 20.73 22.06 8.13
CA GLN A 234 19.62 22.21 9.07
C GLN A 234 19.21 20.86 9.67
N GLU A 235 18.85 20.87 10.92
CA GLU A 235 18.21 19.74 11.60
C GLU A 235 16.69 19.90 11.54
N VAL A 236 16.03 19.13 10.65
CA VAL A 236 14.58 19.18 10.51
C VAL A 236 13.93 18.00 11.24
N PRO A 237 12.89 18.25 12.07
CA PRO A 237 12.23 17.16 12.79
C PRO A 237 11.48 16.23 11.83
N ILE A 238 11.61 14.92 12.05
CA ILE A 238 10.82 13.87 11.41
C ILE A 238 9.63 13.58 12.33
N CYS A 239 8.43 13.94 11.89
CA CYS A 239 7.23 13.97 12.73
C CYS A 239 6.12 12.98 12.31
N CYS A 240 6.34 12.22 11.26
CA CYS A 240 5.47 11.13 10.84
C CYS A 240 6.28 10.06 10.14
N VAL A 241 5.92 8.81 10.44
CA VAL A 241 6.29 7.61 9.67
C VAL A 241 5.03 6.79 9.52
N VAL A 242 4.72 6.33 8.29
CA VAL A 242 3.46 5.65 7.99
C VAL A 242 3.57 4.77 6.74
N GLY A 243 2.93 3.61 6.74
CA GLY A 243 2.80 2.80 5.53
C GLY A 243 1.99 3.53 4.44
N ASP A 244 2.36 3.35 3.17
CA ASP A 244 1.79 4.07 2.01
C ASP A 244 0.25 3.96 1.92
N GLN A 245 -0.29 2.78 2.17
CA GLN A 245 -1.73 2.55 2.07
C GLN A 245 -2.51 3.20 3.23
N GLN A 246 -1.92 3.23 4.42
CA GLN A 246 -2.44 3.94 5.58
C GLN A 246 -2.33 5.46 5.40
N ALA A 247 -1.20 5.94 4.85
CA ALA A 247 -1.04 7.34 4.49
C ALA A 247 -2.11 7.79 3.48
N ALA A 248 -2.35 7.00 2.42
CA ALA A 248 -3.40 7.27 1.44
C ALA A 248 -4.80 7.29 2.09
N LEU A 249 -5.09 6.36 3.02
CA LEU A 249 -6.35 6.33 3.76
C LEU A 249 -6.55 7.63 4.57
N PHE A 250 -5.50 8.09 5.26
CA PHE A 250 -5.51 9.34 6.02
C PHE A 250 -5.62 10.56 5.09
N GLY A 251 -4.79 10.62 4.04
CA GLY A 251 -4.76 11.71 3.07
C GLY A 251 -6.06 11.87 2.29
N GLN A 252 -6.84 10.81 2.13
CA GLN A 252 -8.18 10.87 1.55
C GLN A 252 -9.27 11.28 2.56
N GLY A 253 -8.90 11.63 3.80
CA GLY A 253 -9.86 12.06 4.82
C GLY A 253 -10.76 10.94 5.34
N CYS A 254 -10.28 9.70 5.35
CA CYS A 254 -10.99 8.55 5.94
C CYS A 254 -10.73 8.47 7.45
N PHE A 255 -10.96 9.55 8.19
CA PHE A 255 -10.59 9.71 9.60
C PHE A 255 -11.45 8.91 10.59
N GLY A 256 -12.61 8.44 10.18
CA GLY A 256 -13.55 7.72 11.03
C GLY A 256 -13.92 6.34 10.50
N ALA A 257 -14.56 5.55 11.36
CA ALA A 257 -15.05 4.23 10.99
C ALA A 257 -16.02 4.30 9.80
N GLY A 258 -15.85 3.41 8.82
CA GLY A 258 -16.59 3.39 7.57
C GLY A 258 -15.96 4.23 6.45
N GLY A 259 -14.97 5.09 6.77
CA GLY A 259 -14.16 5.75 5.76
C GLY A 259 -13.36 4.71 4.95
N ILE A 260 -13.57 4.65 3.64
CA ILE A 260 -12.97 3.65 2.76
C ILE A 260 -12.29 4.30 1.56
N LYS A 261 -11.15 3.77 1.20
CA LYS A 261 -10.43 4.16 -0.01
C LYS A 261 -10.11 2.95 -0.88
N ASN A 262 -10.00 3.15 -2.19
CA ASN A 262 -9.46 2.18 -3.13
C ASN A 262 -8.42 2.85 -4.03
N THR A 263 -7.17 2.36 -3.95
CA THR A 263 -6.06 2.84 -4.79
C THR A 263 -5.90 1.92 -6.00
N TYR A 264 -6.10 2.44 -7.21
CA TYR A 264 -5.91 1.73 -8.48
C TYR A 264 -4.48 1.94 -9.03
N GLY A 265 -3.55 1.12 -8.55
CA GLY A 265 -2.17 1.04 -9.06
C GLY A 265 -1.97 -0.15 -10.01
N THR A 266 -0.81 -0.78 -9.97
CA THR A 266 -0.52 -2.07 -10.63
C THR A 266 -1.51 -3.13 -10.19
N GLY A 267 -1.70 -3.28 -8.87
CA GLY A 267 -2.84 -3.93 -8.23
C GLY A 267 -3.84 -2.90 -7.72
N GLY A 268 -4.81 -3.35 -6.93
CA GLY A 268 -5.76 -2.52 -6.20
C GLY A 268 -5.62 -2.75 -4.70
N PHE A 269 -5.65 -1.68 -3.91
CA PHE A 269 -5.58 -1.78 -2.45
C PHE A 269 -6.76 -1.02 -1.85
N MET A 270 -7.70 -1.78 -1.30
CA MET A 270 -8.86 -1.22 -0.60
C MET A 270 -8.64 -1.30 0.90
N LEU A 271 -8.72 -0.15 1.57
CA LEU A 271 -8.64 -0.05 3.02
C LEU A 271 -9.89 0.63 3.56
N MET A 272 -10.43 0.09 4.64
CA MET A 272 -11.54 0.68 5.38
C MET A 272 -11.11 0.91 6.83
N ASN A 273 -11.22 2.15 7.30
CA ASN A 273 -11.06 2.48 8.71
C ASN A 273 -12.16 1.82 9.54
N THR A 274 -11.80 1.05 10.56
CA THR A 274 -12.72 0.38 11.48
C THR A 274 -12.81 1.08 12.84
N GLY A 275 -12.18 2.27 12.96
CA GLY A 275 -12.06 2.99 14.22
C GLY A 275 -11.21 2.21 15.23
N LYS A 276 -11.61 2.26 16.49
CA LYS A 276 -10.88 1.59 17.58
C LYS A 276 -11.08 0.07 17.62
N ARG A 277 -11.85 -0.49 16.69
CA ARG A 277 -12.21 -1.90 16.70
C ARG A 277 -11.32 -2.71 15.78
N ILE A 278 -10.62 -3.69 16.33
CA ILE A 278 -9.97 -4.75 15.57
C ILE A 278 -11.08 -5.67 15.05
N VAL A 279 -11.20 -5.78 13.73
CA VAL A 279 -12.18 -6.65 13.08
C VAL A 279 -11.47 -7.90 12.58
N GLU A 280 -11.76 -9.04 13.19
CA GLU A 280 -11.25 -10.32 12.69
C GLU A 280 -12.02 -10.73 11.43
N SER A 281 -11.32 -10.79 10.29
CA SER A 281 -11.96 -11.17 9.03
C SER A 281 -12.20 -12.66 8.93
N LYS A 282 -13.43 -13.04 8.54
CA LYS A 282 -13.82 -14.41 8.15
C LYS A 282 -13.87 -14.59 6.63
N ASN A 283 -13.80 -13.48 5.90
CA ASN A 283 -13.95 -13.45 4.44
C ASN A 283 -12.61 -13.12 3.73
N GLY A 284 -11.46 -13.49 4.32
CA GLY A 284 -10.16 -13.40 3.65
C GLY A 284 -9.55 -12.00 3.58
N LEU A 285 -10.02 -11.06 4.40
CA LEU A 285 -9.39 -9.74 4.52
C LEU A 285 -8.27 -9.77 5.57
N LEU A 286 -7.46 -8.71 5.57
CA LEU A 286 -6.39 -8.50 6.54
C LEU A 286 -6.81 -7.42 7.53
N SER A 287 -6.51 -7.62 8.83
CA SER A 287 -6.64 -6.59 9.83
C SER A 287 -5.27 -5.96 10.07
N THR A 288 -5.22 -4.64 10.20
CA THR A 288 -3.96 -3.91 10.36
C THR A 288 -4.18 -2.66 11.21
N VAL A 289 -3.13 -2.09 11.76
CA VAL A 289 -3.19 -0.77 12.36
C VAL A 289 -3.25 0.27 11.24
N ALA A 290 -4.22 1.17 11.29
CA ALA A 290 -4.31 2.29 10.36
C ALA A 290 -3.30 3.38 10.75
N TRP A 291 -3.38 3.87 11.98
CA TRP A 291 -2.45 4.84 12.57
C TRP A 291 -2.62 4.93 14.08
N GLN A 292 -1.63 5.56 14.71
CA GLN A 292 -1.73 6.00 16.11
C GLN A 292 -1.39 7.50 16.20
N ILE A 293 -2.25 8.26 16.85
CA ILE A 293 -2.08 9.70 17.12
C ILE A 293 -2.27 9.90 18.63
N GLY A 294 -1.20 10.24 19.34
CA GLY A 294 -1.21 10.22 20.80
C GLY A 294 -1.56 8.81 21.32
N ASP A 295 -2.55 8.72 22.19
CA ASP A 295 -3.02 7.43 22.74
C ASP A 295 -4.14 6.77 21.93
N GLN A 296 -4.62 7.45 20.89
CA GLN A 296 -5.68 6.92 20.03
C GLN A 296 -5.10 6.07 18.92
N VAL A 297 -5.57 4.82 18.83
CA VAL A 297 -5.25 3.87 17.76
C VAL A 297 -6.49 3.61 16.92
N ASP A 298 -6.36 3.77 15.61
CA ASP A 298 -7.37 3.37 14.65
C ASP A 298 -6.87 2.16 13.86
N TYR A 299 -7.78 1.24 13.56
CA TYR A 299 -7.51 0.01 12.81
C TYR A 299 -8.15 0.06 11.43
N ALA A 300 -7.72 -0.82 10.55
CA ALA A 300 -8.29 -0.96 9.23
C ALA A 300 -8.45 -2.42 8.80
N LEU A 301 -9.47 -2.67 7.98
CA LEU A 301 -9.54 -3.86 7.13
C LEU A 301 -8.92 -3.55 5.77
N GLU A 302 -8.12 -4.49 5.27
CA GLU A 302 -7.48 -4.38 3.96
C GLU A 302 -7.84 -5.57 3.07
N GLY A 303 -8.21 -5.26 1.82
CA GLY A 303 -8.31 -6.24 0.74
C GLY A 303 -7.35 -5.88 -0.38
N SER A 304 -6.46 -6.81 -0.73
CA SER A 304 -5.47 -6.64 -1.79
C SER A 304 -5.93 -7.33 -3.07
N ILE A 305 -6.05 -6.58 -4.15
CA ILE A 305 -6.36 -7.04 -5.50
C ILE A 305 -5.04 -7.07 -6.28
N PHE A 306 -4.57 -8.25 -6.68
CA PHE A 306 -3.22 -8.38 -7.25
C PHE A 306 -3.07 -7.76 -8.64
N VAL A 307 -4.13 -7.73 -9.43
CA VAL A 307 -4.11 -7.23 -10.80
C VAL A 307 -5.23 -6.22 -11.03
N SER A 308 -4.84 -4.98 -11.31
CA SER A 308 -5.72 -3.86 -11.62
C SER A 308 -5.19 -3.12 -12.86
N GLY A 309 -4.47 -2.02 -12.70
CA GLY A 309 -3.88 -1.27 -13.81
C GLY A 309 -2.90 -2.07 -14.67
N SER A 310 -2.26 -3.11 -14.10
CA SER A 310 -1.40 -4.03 -14.86
C SER A 310 -2.14 -4.81 -15.94
N LEU A 311 -3.45 -5.07 -15.80
CA LEU A 311 -4.29 -5.64 -16.86
C LEU A 311 -4.32 -4.71 -18.08
N MET A 312 -4.54 -3.42 -17.86
CA MET A 312 -4.56 -2.44 -18.96
C MET A 312 -3.21 -2.33 -19.65
N LYS A 313 -2.11 -2.37 -18.88
CA LYS A 313 -0.76 -2.42 -19.42
C LYS A 313 -0.54 -3.67 -20.29
N TRP A 314 -0.99 -4.84 -19.82
CA TRP A 314 -0.89 -6.09 -20.58
C TRP A 314 -1.69 -6.04 -21.88
N LEU A 315 -2.93 -5.52 -21.85
CA LEU A 315 -3.76 -5.35 -23.06
C LEU A 315 -3.12 -4.39 -24.08
N ARG A 316 -2.40 -3.37 -23.62
CA ARG A 316 -1.67 -2.45 -24.48
C ARG A 316 -0.39 -3.09 -25.04
N ASP A 317 0.48 -3.60 -24.18
CA ASP A 317 1.87 -3.94 -24.53
C ASP A 317 1.98 -5.33 -25.17
N GLN A 318 1.16 -6.31 -24.73
CA GLN A 318 1.21 -7.69 -25.22
C GLN A 318 0.10 -7.98 -26.24
N MET A 319 -1.12 -7.54 -25.95
CA MET A 319 -2.26 -7.77 -26.83
C MET A 319 -2.44 -6.70 -27.91
N GLN A 320 -1.77 -5.54 -27.77
CA GLN A 320 -1.77 -4.42 -28.73
C GLN A 320 -3.18 -3.95 -29.14
N LEU A 321 -4.14 -3.97 -28.19
CA LEU A 321 -5.53 -3.59 -28.46
C LEU A 321 -5.70 -2.07 -28.60
N PHE A 322 -4.80 -1.28 -28.02
CA PHE A 322 -4.75 0.19 -28.08
C PHE A 322 -3.31 0.67 -27.84
N GLU A 323 -3.02 1.90 -28.26
CA GLU A 323 -1.69 2.52 -28.06
C GLU A 323 -1.60 3.30 -26.75
N ASN A 324 -2.67 4.03 -26.40
CA ASN A 324 -2.70 4.87 -25.22
C ASN A 324 -3.83 4.43 -24.26
N THR A 325 -3.51 4.31 -22.96
CA THR A 325 -4.51 3.97 -21.94
C THR A 325 -5.63 5.02 -21.83
N LYS A 326 -5.39 6.27 -22.25
CA LYS A 326 -6.44 7.31 -22.31
C LYS A 326 -7.56 6.99 -23.30
N ASP A 327 -7.28 6.18 -24.34
CA ASP A 327 -8.26 5.81 -25.35
C ASP A 327 -9.28 4.79 -24.84
N THR A 328 -8.95 4.09 -23.75
CA THR A 328 -9.77 3.00 -23.22
C THR A 328 -11.14 3.44 -22.71
N GLN A 329 -11.29 4.70 -22.27
CA GLN A 329 -12.60 5.25 -21.91
C GLN A 329 -13.50 5.31 -23.16
N ALA A 330 -13.04 5.96 -24.24
CA ALA A 330 -13.80 6.08 -25.47
C ALA A 330 -14.11 4.72 -26.09
N MET A 331 -13.17 3.75 -26.01
CA MET A 331 -13.40 2.38 -26.47
C MET A 331 -14.52 1.70 -25.69
N ALA A 332 -14.52 1.80 -24.36
CA ALA A 332 -15.54 1.22 -23.51
C ALA A 332 -16.93 1.85 -23.73
N GLU A 333 -16.96 3.18 -23.92
CA GLU A 333 -18.20 3.94 -24.18
C GLU A 333 -18.74 3.72 -25.61
N SER A 334 -17.92 3.26 -26.57
CA SER A 334 -18.34 3.00 -27.96
C SER A 334 -19.19 1.74 -28.14
N VAL A 335 -19.31 0.91 -27.11
CA VAL A 335 -20.14 -0.31 -27.09
C VAL A 335 -21.14 -0.22 -25.93
N GLU A 336 -22.34 -0.73 -26.15
CA GLU A 336 -23.44 -0.63 -25.18
C GLU A 336 -23.16 -1.44 -23.90
N ASN A 337 -22.52 -2.62 -24.05
CA ASN A 337 -22.19 -3.55 -22.97
C ASN A 337 -20.98 -4.40 -23.38
N THR A 338 -20.57 -5.38 -22.56
CA THR A 338 -19.44 -6.28 -22.87
C THR A 338 -19.80 -7.41 -23.85
N ASN A 339 -21.03 -7.47 -24.36
CA ASN A 339 -21.54 -8.59 -25.15
C ASN A 339 -21.35 -9.97 -24.48
N GLY A 340 -21.49 -10.00 -23.15
CA GLY A 340 -21.32 -11.21 -22.34
C GLY A 340 -19.86 -11.58 -22.03
N VAL A 341 -18.88 -10.76 -22.44
CA VAL A 341 -17.46 -11.00 -22.13
C VAL A 341 -17.14 -10.61 -20.69
N TYR A 342 -16.47 -11.52 -19.98
CA TYR A 342 -15.89 -11.29 -18.64
C TYR A 342 -14.41 -11.63 -18.65
N ILE A 343 -13.60 -10.78 -17.99
CA ILE A 343 -12.17 -11.02 -17.80
C ILE A 343 -11.90 -11.23 -16.32
N VAL A 344 -11.41 -12.42 -15.96
CA VAL A 344 -10.89 -12.70 -14.61
C VAL A 344 -9.37 -12.55 -14.65
N PRO A 345 -8.80 -11.45 -14.11
CA PRO A 345 -7.40 -11.10 -14.34
C PRO A 345 -6.43 -11.78 -13.35
N ALA A 346 -6.51 -13.10 -13.22
CA ALA A 346 -5.72 -13.89 -12.28
C ALA A 346 -4.29 -14.22 -12.79
N PHE A 347 -3.55 -13.24 -13.34
CA PHE A 347 -2.20 -13.44 -13.89
C PHE A 347 -1.19 -13.95 -12.87
N VAL A 348 -1.40 -13.66 -11.59
CA VAL A 348 -0.58 -14.10 -10.45
C VAL A 348 -1.46 -14.73 -9.37
N GLY A 349 -2.56 -15.38 -9.77
CA GLY A 349 -3.62 -15.83 -8.88
C GLY A 349 -4.61 -14.72 -8.53
N LEU A 350 -5.58 -15.06 -7.67
CA LEU A 350 -6.56 -14.12 -7.11
C LEU A 350 -6.16 -13.74 -5.68
N GLY A 351 -6.17 -12.43 -5.39
CA GLY A 351 -6.01 -11.89 -4.04
C GLY A 351 -7.29 -12.00 -3.21
N ALA A 352 -7.50 -11.03 -2.31
CA ALA A 352 -8.70 -10.98 -1.47
C ALA A 352 -9.99 -10.88 -2.32
N PRO A 353 -11.09 -11.52 -1.92
CA PRO A 353 -11.23 -12.42 -0.77
C PRO A 353 -10.86 -13.89 -1.06
N TYR A 354 -10.47 -14.22 -2.28
CA TYR A 354 -10.34 -15.61 -2.78
C TYR A 354 -9.06 -16.32 -2.35
N TRP A 355 -7.91 -15.62 -2.39
CA TRP A 355 -6.58 -16.16 -2.09
C TRP A 355 -6.27 -17.49 -2.81
N ASP A 356 -6.48 -17.51 -4.13
CA ASP A 356 -6.27 -18.68 -4.99
C ASP A 356 -5.05 -18.47 -5.90
N ASP A 357 -3.92 -19.01 -5.48
CA ASP A 357 -2.64 -18.92 -6.21
C ASP A 357 -2.63 -19.78 -7.49
N ALA A 358 -3.53 -20.76 -7.61
CA ALA A 358 -3.58 -21.68 -8.74
C ALA A 358 -4.47 -21.16 -9.89
N CYS A 359 -5.35 -20.19 -9.59
CA CYS A 359 -6.22 -19.58 -10.60
C CYS A 359 -5.39 -18.84 -11.65
N GLN A 360 -5.74 -19.00 -12.93
CA GLN A 360 -5.09 -18.33 -14.06
C GLN A 360 -6.03 -17.33 -14.71
N ALA A 361 -5.45 -16.27 -15.32
CA ALA A 361 -6.23 -15.26 -16.04
C ALA A 361 -7.05 -15.88 -17.17
N SER A 362 -8.32 -15.47 -17.29
CA SER A 362 -9.26 -16.04 -18.26
C SER A 362 -10.12 -14.97 -18.88
N ILE A 363 -10.43 -15.15 -20.17
CA ILE A 363 -11.43 -14.38 -20.92
C ILE A 363 -12.58 -15.33 -21.25
N LEU A 364 -13.77 -15.04 -20.78
CA LEU A 364 -14.96 -15.89 -20.88
C LEU A 364 -16.06 -15.17 -21.64
N GLY A 365 -16.98 -15.93 -22.27
CA GLY A 365 -18.16 -15.38 -22.94
C GLY A 365 -17.92 -14.83 -24.35
N LEU A 366 -16.79 -15.15 -25.00
CA LEU A 366 -16.51 -14.72 -26.37
C LEU A 366 -17.48 -15.31 -27.36
N THR A 367 -18.03 -14.45 -28.24
CA THR A 367 -18.84 -14.80 -29.41
C THR A 367 -18.29 -14.08 -30.64
N PHE A 368 -18.74 -14.43 -31.83
CA PHE A 368 -18.36 -13.73 -33.08
C PHE A 368 -18.74 -12.23 -33.07
N GLY A 369 -19.68 -11.80 -32.22
CA GLY A 369 -20.06 -10.39 -32.06
C GLY A 369 -19.11 -9.60 -31.17
N ALA A 370 -18.23 -10.26 -30.41
CA ALA A 370 -17.26 -9.58 -29.56
C ALA A 370 -16.10 -9.00 -30.39
N ASN A 371 -15.70 -7.77 -30.08
CA ASN A 371 -14.56 -7.09 -30.70
C ASN A 371 -13.64 -6.53 -29.61
N LYS A 372 -12.54 -5.86 -30.01
CA LYS A 372 -11.56 -5.31 -29.08
C LYS A 372 -12.15 -4.33 -28.07
N ASN A 373 -13.19 -3.56 -28.42
CA ASN A 373 -13.80 -2.59 -27.52
C ASN A 373 -14.57 -3.27 -26.39
N HIS A 374 -15.25 -4.42 -26.69
CA HIS A 374 -15.89 -5.26 -25.66
C HIS A 374 -14.87 -5.84 -24.68
N ILE A 375 -13.67 -6.25 -25.17
CA ILE A 375 -12.58 -6.77 -24.34
C ILE A 375 -12.05 -5.66 -23.43
N VAL A 376 -11.78 -4.45 -23.97
CA VAL A 376 -11.31 -3.31 -23.19
C VAL A 376 -12.33 -2.89 -22.12
N ARG A 377 -13.62 -2.86 -22.48
CA ARG A 377 -14.71 -2.60 -21.53
C ARG A 377 -14.76 -3.66 -20.43
N ALA A 378 -14.72 -4.93 -20.78
CA ALA A 378 -14.73 -6.03 -19.81
C ALA A 378 -13.52 -5.98 -18.86
N ALA A 379 -12.37 -5.51 -19.35
CA ALA A 379 -11.18 -5.29 -18.51
C ALA A 379 -11.39 -4.17 -17.48
N LEU A 380 -11.99 -3.03 -17.89
CA LEU A 380 -12.32 -1.95 -16.97
C LEU A 380 -13.39 -2.39 -15.96
N GLU A 381 -14.45 -3.04 -16.42
CA GLU A 381 -15.50 -3.58 -15.54
C GLU A 381 -14.94 -4.62 -14.54
N SER A 382 -13.94 -5.43 -14.93
CA SER A 382 -13.31 -6.41 -14.02
C SER A 382 -12.65 -5.77 -12.81
N MET A 383 -12.08 -4.56 -12.96
CA MET A 383 -11.51 -3.80 -11.85
C MET A 383 -12.58 -3.40 -10.84
N ALA A 384 -13.76 -3.01 -11.34
CA ALA A 384 -14.91 -2.66 -10.49
C ALA A 384 -15.50 -3.89 -9.79
N TYR A 385 -15.62 -5.03 -10.50
CA TYR A 385 -16.12 -6.27 -9.91
C TYR A 385 -15.24 -6.77 -8.78
N GLN A 386 -13.91 -6.80 -8.96
CA GLN A 386 -12.97 -7.17 -7.90
C GLN A 386 -13.11 -6.24 -6.69
N SER A 387 -13.29 -4.94 -6.93
CA SER A 387 -13.52 -3.96 -5.86
C SER A 387 -14.83 -4.26 -5.11
N LYS A 388 -15.91 -4.68 -5.80
CA LYS A 388 -17.17 -5.10 -5.16
C LYS A 388 -16.97 -6.37 -4.32
N ASP A 389 -16.19 -7.34 -4.80
CA ASP A 389 -15.89 -8.57 -4.04
C ASP A 389 -15.25 -8.23 -2.68
N VAL A 390 -14.26 -7.32 -2.68
CA VAL A 390 -13.59 -6.87 -1.45
C VAL A 390 -14.54 -6.06 -0.56
N LEU A 391 -15.32 -5.14 -1.14
CA LEU A 391 -16.28 -4.32 -0.38
C LEU A 391 -17.35 -5.17 0.31
N GLU A 392 -17.89 -6.17 -0.37
CA GLU A 392 -18.88 -7.09 0.22
C GLU A 392 -18.28 -7.88 1.39
N ALA A 393 -17.03 -8.35 1.26
CA ALA A 393 -16.31 -8.97 2.37
C ALA A 393 -16.12 -7.99 3.55
N MET A 394 -15.78 -6.72 3.28
CA MET A 394 -15.64 -5.69 4.32
C MET A 394 -16.96 -5.43 5.04
N ARG A 395 -18.07 -5.32 4.31
CA ARG A 395 -19.41 -5.13 4.88
C ARG A 395 -19.82 -6.31 5.79
N GLN A 396 -19.57 -7.54 5.31
CA GLN A 396 -19.92 -8.76 6.06
C GLN A 396 -19.11 -8.91 7.35
N ASP A 397 -17.81 -8.61 7.30
CA ASP A 397 -16.93 -8.79 8.47
C ASP A 397 -17.09 -7.64 9.48
N SER A 398 -17.21 -6.40 9.01
CA SER A 398 -17.19 -5.24 9.90
C SER A 398 -18.54 -4.87 10.47
N GLN A 399 -19.63 -5.06 9.73
CA GLN A 399 -20.97 -4.53 10.03
C GLN A 399 -20.98 -2.99 10.21
N ILE A 400 -20.00 -2.29 9.61
CA ILE A 400 -19.88 -0.83 9.63
C ILE A 400 -20.57 -0.29 8.38
N GLU A 401 -21.32 0.80 8.54
CA GLU A 401 -21.94 1.49 7.42
C GLU A 401 -20.87 2.19 6.55
N ILE A 402 -20.95 1.99 5.24
CA ILE A 402 -20.06 2.59 4.24
C ILE A 402 -20.93 3.43 3.31
N THR A 403 -20.75 4.73 3.34
CA THR A 403 -21.62 5.70 2.63
C THR A 403 -21.04 6.17 1.31
N SER A 404 -19.72 6.14 1.13
CA SER A 404 -19.05 6.52 -0.12
C SER A 404 -17.70 5.82 -0.22
N MET A 405 -17.19 5.65 -1.46
CA MET A 405 -15.85 5.15 -1.71
C MET A 405 -14.98 6.26 -2.27
N LYS A 406 -13.84 6.47 -1.65
CA LYS A 406 -12.81 7.39 -2.12
C LYS A 406 -11.80 6.64 -3.00
N VAL A 407 -11.34 7.28 -4.07
CA VAL A 407 -10.48 6.60 -5.06
C VAL A 407 -9.29 7.45 -5.46
N ASP A 408 -8.16 6.78 -5.67
CA ASP A 408 -6.94 7.36 -6.24
C ASP A 408 -6.18 6.36 -7.13
N GLY A 409 -5.05 6.80 -7.64
CA GLY A 409 -4.22 6.02 -8.55
C GLY A 409 -4.53 6.28 -10.03
N GLY A 410 -3.65 5.78 -10.90
CA GLY A 410 -3.67 6.13 -12.32
C GLY A 410 -4.95 5.81 -13.08
N ALA A 411 -5.63 4.72 -12.75
CA ALA A 411 -6.86 4.33 -13.43
C ALA A 411 -8.07 5.21 -13.06
N CYS A 412 -7.99 6.02 -11.99
CA CYS A 412 -9.06 6.96 -11.62
C CYS A 412 -9.25 8.10 -12.65
N ALA A 413 -8.32 8.28 -13.58
CA ALA A 413 -8.52 9.20 -14.70
C ALA A 413 -9.65 8.77 -15.66
N ASN A 414 -10.03 7.47 -15.65
CA ASN A 414 -11.06 6.91 -16.51
C ASN A 414 -12.45 7.09 -15.88
N ASN A 415 -13.26 8.00 -16.45
CA ASN A 415 -14.59 8.28 -15.91
C ASN A 415 -15.58 7.11 -16.12
N PHE A 416 -15.43 6.33 -17.19
CA PHE A 416 -16.26 5.14 -17.38
C PHE A 416 -16.07 4.14 -16.23
N LEU A 417 -14.82 3.87 -15.85
CA LEU A 417 -14.52 2.98 -14.72
C LEU A 417 -15.19 3.47 -13.44
N LEU A 418 -15.06 4.76 -13.12
CA LEU A 418 -15.56 5.30 -11.85
C LEU A 418 -17.09 5.38 -11.83
N GLN A 419 -17.73 5.68 -12.98
CA GLN A 419 -19.20 5.63 -13.09
C GLN A 419 -19.70 4.20 -12.93
N PHE A 420 -19.10 3.25 -13.66
CA PHE A 420 -19.47 1.84 -13.54
C PHE A 420 -19.23 1.30 -12.11
N GLN A 421 -18.15 1.74 -11.45
CA GLN A 421 -17.88 1.42 -10.05
C GLN A 421 -18.99 1.93 -9.14
N SER A 422 -19.44 3.19 -9.31
CA SER A 422 -20.53 3.79 -8.54
C SER A 422 -21.83 3.04 -8.75
N ASP A 423 -22.18 2.77 -10.02
CA ASP A 423 -23.38 1.99 -10.38
C ASP A 423 -23.35 0.59 -9.76
N LEU A 424 -22.22 -0.11 -9.87
CA LEU A 424 -22.05 -1.46 -9.35
C LEU A 424 -22.14 -1.53 -7.83
N LEU A 425 -21.59 -0.55 -7.13
CA LEU A 425 -21.58 -0.49 -5.66
C LEU A 425 -22.86 0.10 -5.07
N GLN A 426 -23.69 0.77 -5.87
CA GLN A 426 -24.88 1.53 -5.45
C GLN A 426 -24.55 2.56 -4.38
N MET A 427 -23.41 3.26 -4.55
CA MET A 427 -22.94 4.30 -3.64
C MET A 427 -22.05 5.32 -4.36
N PRO A 428 -21.92 6.56 -3.84
CA PRO A 428 -21.02 7.56 -4.42
C PRO A 428 -19.56 7.11 -4.45
N VAL A 429 -18.89 7.40 -5.58
CA VAL A 429 -17.43 7.24 -5.75
C VAL A 429 -16.81 8.61 -5.92
N GLN A 430 -15.84 8.95 -5.08
CA GLN A 430 -15.26 10.28 -4.96
C GLN A 430 -13.82 10.33 -5.43
N ARG A 431 -13.52 11.18 -6.41
CA ARG A 431 -12.17 11.46 -6.91
C ARG A 431 -11.71 12.85 -6.48
N PHE A 432 -10.46 12.99 -6.08
CA PHE A 432 -9.87 14.24 -5.59
C PHE A 432 -9.15 15.02 -6.69
N LYS A 433 -8.90 16.31 -6.43
CA LYS A 433 -8.14 17.18 -7.35
C LYS A 433 -6.65 16.85 -7.35
N THR A 434 -6.08 16.52 -6.20
CA THR A 434 -4.68 16.11 -6.10
C THR A 434 -4.53 14.61 -6.29
N ASN A 435 -3.43 14.21 -6.93
CA ASN A 435 -3.02 12.80 -7.02
C ASN A 435 -2.02 12.43 -5.91
N GLU A 436 -1.54 13.39 -5.12
CA GLU A 436 -0.51 13.22 -4.10
C GLU A 436 -1.10 12.90 -2.72
N LEU A 437 -2.15 12.07 -2.68
CA LEU A 437 -2.91 11.77 -1.46
C LEU A 437 -2.11 10.98 -0.42
N THR A 438 -1.21 10.11 -0.86
CA THR A 438 -0.29 9.37 0.02
C THR A 438 0.68 10.34 0.71
N ALA A 439 1.35 11.18 -0.07
CA ALA A 439 2.25 12.21 0.46
C ALA A 439 1.51 13.20 1.38
N LEU A 440 0.28 13.59 1.01
CA LEU A 440 -0.56 14.48 1.81
C LEU A 440 -0.92 13.86 3.16
N GLY A 441 -1.22 12.55 3.19
CA GLY A 441 -1.49 11.84 4.45
C GLY A 441 -0.28 11.86 5.40
N ALA A 442 0.91 11.58 4.88
CA ALA A 442 2.15 11.68 5.66
C ALA A 442 2.42 13.13 6.13
N ALA A 443 2.15 14.12 5.26
CA ALA A 443 2.27 15.55 5.60
C ALA A 443 1.28 15.95 6.70
N TYR A 444 0.03 15.54 6.61
CA TYR A 444 -0.99 15.83 7.62
C TYR A 444 -0.63 15.23 8.99
N LEU A 445 -0.22 13.97 9.03
CA LEU A 445 0.20 13.31 10.26
C LEU A 445 1.44 13.98 10.88
N ALA A 446 2.41 14.40 10.05
CA ALA A 446 3.57 15.16 10.51
C ALA A 446 3.17 16.55 11.02
N GLY A 447 2.28 17.24 10.30
CA GLY A 447 1.76 18.55 10.68
C GLY A 447 0.97 18.54 11.98
N LEU A 448 0.20 17.49 12.25
CA LEU A 448 -0.49 17.27 13.52
C LEU A 448 0.51 17.12 14.68
N SER A 449 1.57 16.33 14.48
CA SER A 449 2.60 16.09 15.48
C SER A 449 3.37 17.35 15.88
N CYS A 450 3.69 18.21 14.90
CA CYS A 450 4.46 19.45 15.16
C CYS A 450 3.57 20.70 15.39
N GLY A 451 2.24 20.54 15.41
CA GLY A 451 1.30 21.65 15.59
C GLY A 451 1.19 22.59 14.38
N TYR A 452 1.60 22.15 13.19
CA TYR A 452 1.42 22.90 11.95
C TYR A 452 -0.03 22.94 11.50
N TRP A 453 -0.75 21.82 11.61
CA TRP A 453 -2.20 21.72 11.42
C TRP A 453 -2.90 21.22 12.68
N THR A 454 -4.16 21.61 12.84
CA THR A 454 -5.14 21.00 13.75
C THR A 454 -6.02 20.03 12.98
N LYS A 455 -6.75 19.13 13.67
CA LYS A 455 -7.65 18.17 13.02
C LYS A 455 -8.74 18.85 12.17
N ASP A 456 -9.23 20.00 12.61
CA ASP A 456 -10.31 20.75 11.94
C ASP A 456 -9.82 21.47 10.66
N GLU A 457 -8.51 21.61 10.49
CA GLU A 457 -7.90 22.20 9.28
C GLU A 457 -7.64 21.16 8.20
N LEU A 458 -7.79 19.86 8.50
CA LEU A 458 -7.54 18.80 7.53
C LEU A 458 -8.72 18.67 6.55
N GLY A 459 -8.44 18.72 5.27
CA GLY A 459 -9.46 18.57 4.24
C GLY A 459 -8.85 18.26 2.88
N VAL A 460 -9.63 17.64 2.02
CA VAL A 460 -9.20 17.32 0.65
C VAL A 460 -10.30 17.71 -0.32
N GLU A 461 -9.93 18.48 -1.35
CA GLU A 461 -10.89 18.97 -2.33
C GLU A 461 -11.25 17.89 -3.36
N LEU A 462 -12.55 17.66 -3.54
CA LEU A 462 -13.05 16.76 -4.57
C LEU A 462 -12.89 17.36 -5.97
N SER A 463 -12.47 16.54 -6.92
CA SER A 463 -12.51 16.85 -8.34
C SER A 463 -13.86 16.50 -8.94
N LYS A 464 -14.37 15.31 -8.62
CA LYS A 464 -15.67 14.82 -9.11
C LYS A 464 -16.22 13.73 -8.18
N GLU A 465 -17.54 13.74 -8.03
CA GLU A 465 -18.30 12.65 -7.44
C GLU A 465 -19.12 11.96 -8.51
N PHE A 466 -19.09 10.64 -8.52
CA PHE A 466 -19.90 9.78 -9.38
C PHE A 466 -20.98 9.17 -8.51
N VAL A 467 -22.23 9.35 -8.91
CA VAL A 467 -23.40 8.78 -8.19
C VAL A 467 -24.02 7.68 -9.04
N PRO A 468 -24.70 6.67 -8.43
CA PRO A 468 -25.33 5.60 -9.17
C PRO A 468 -26.39 6.12 -10.18
N GLU A 469 -26.27 5.70 -11.43
CA GLU A 469 -27.21 6.01 -12.54
C GLU A 469 -27.97 4.78 -13.01
N LYS A 470 -27.46 3.57 -12.70
CA LYS A 470 -28.06 2.29 -13.07
C LYS A 470 -28.82 1.66 -11.91
N SER A 471 -29.85 0.87 -12.23
CA SER A 471 -30.62 0.18 -11.20
C SER A 471 -29.78 -0.90 -10.49
N LYS A 472 -30.14 -1.16 -9.24
CA LYS A 472 -29.51 -2.22 -8.46
C LYS A 472 -29.70 -3.58 -9.10
N GLU A 473 -30.89 -3.86 -9.65
CA GLU A 473 -31.25 -5.13 -10.28
C GLU A 473 -30.37 -5.42 -11.49
N GLU A 474 -30.11 -4.40 -12.35
CA GLU A 474 -29.21 -4.50 -13.49
C GLU A 474 -27.79 -4.85 -13.03
N MET A 475 -27.29 -4.12 -12.06
CA MET A 475 -25.92 -4.30 -11.53
C MET A 475 -25.75 -5.62 -10.77
N ASP A 476 -26.74 -6.07 -10.03
CA ASP A 476 -26.70 -7.36 -9.34
C ASP A 476 -26.73 -8.54 -10.33
N SER A 477 -27.43 -8.40 -11.47
CA SER A 477 -27.40 -9.39 -12.55
C SER A 477 -26.01 -9.52 -13.17
N LEU A 478 -25.34 -8.40 -13.49
CA LEU A 478 -23.96 -8.37 -14.01
C LEU A 478 -22.98 -8.97 -12.99
N TYR A 479 -23.11 -8.60 -11.72
CA TYR A 479 -22.26 -9.12 -10.65
C TYR A 479 -22.45 -10.62 -10.41
N SER A 480 -23.70 -11.13 -10.53
CA SER A 480 -23.95 -12.58 -10.46
C SER A 480 -23.23 -13.34 -11.57
N ASN A 481 -23.16 -12.80 -12.78
CA ASN A 481 -22.41 -13.40 -13.88
C ASN A 481 -20.89 -13.30 -13.67
N TRP A 482 -20.39 -12.19 -13.10
CA TRP A 482 -19.00 -12.09 -12.66
C TRP A 482 -18.62 -13.21 -11.67
N LYS A 483 -19.46 -13.47 -10.66
CA LYS A 483 -19.24 -14.56 -9.70
C LYS A 483 -19.17 -15.94 -10.37
N LYS A 484 -19.98 -16.18 -11.40
CA LYS A 484 -19.90 -17.42 -12.21
C LYS A 484 -18.57 -17.48 -12.96
N ALA A 485 -18.14 -16.37 -13.57
CA ALA A 485 -16.88 -16.30 -14.30
C ALA A 485 -15.68 -16.61 -13.38
N VAL A 486 -15.63 -16.01 -12.18
CA VAL A 486 -14.61 -16.31 -11.16
C VAL A 486 -14.62 -17.79 -10.78
N LYS A 487 -15.80 -18.35 -10.48
CA LYS A 487 -15.93 -19.77 -10.13
C LYS A 487 -15.46 -20.69 -11.25
N THR A 488 -15.75 -20.36 -12.50
CA THR A 488 -15.27 -21.10 -13.68
C THR A 488 -13.75 -21.04 -13.79
N CYS A 489 -13.16 -19.85 -13.59
CA CYS A 489 -11.71 -19.66 -13.58
C CYS A 489 -11.04 -20.50 -12.50
N GLN A 490 -11.57 -20.52 -11.27
CA GLN A 490 -11.06 -21.33 -10.16
C GLN A 490 -11.19 -22.84 -10.39
N SER A 491 -12.14 -23.29 -11.21
CA SER A 491 -12.31 -24.71 -11.54
C SER A 491 -11.40 -25.18 -12.68
N TYR A 492 -10.82 -24.27 -13.45
CA TYR A 492 -9.83 -24.54 -14.48
C TYR A 492 -8.44 -24.59 -13.86
N LYS A 493 -7.96 -25.80 -13.56
CA LYS A 493 -6.64 -26.06 -12.92
C LYS A 493 -5.79 -26.95 -13.82
#